data_da9e1a9ab9367251f1cf65a8f348c5fd
#
_entry.id   da9e1a9ab9367251f1cf65a8f348c5fd
#
_cell.length_a   1.000
_cell.length_b   1.000
_cell.length_c   1.000
_cell.angle_alpha   90.00
_cell.angle_beta   90.00
_cell.angle_gamma   90.00
#
_symmetry.space_group_name_H-M   'P 1'
#
loop_
_entity.id
_entity.type
_entity.pdbx_description
1 polymer ?
#
loop_
_entity_poly.entity_id
_entity_poly.type
_entity_poly.pdbx_seq_one_letter_code
_entity_poly.pdbx_strand_id
1 'polypeptide(L)'
;MQLNIRPLILNSLLFVMAAFCINVNAKATPYSNAIKGNNSLQITFNQSSTTPLLCPPYISGVINDLTDPASKQGVVLDVKENNKPLLSSEYTIVAESDNNKVVQKDHIIISKEDGKATIRIIPTEVGYSTITVTLLKNNNSTSLVINYAASTNKTDSAYYHTGSSDASAAFYLDKEFMVIGDDETNQLFVYHRTSSGLPVKVFNYASLLHLEEGDDAGFKEIDCEASTRSLKHPEIVYWTGSMSNGGKRFEEKPNRSQIFATTITGTGTNTKFEFKGSYSKLRKYLIKWGDENGYHLSSSASFGEKPKQVSGFNVEGMVFGPDSTTLYIGFRAPQVPVANRTNALIAPIINFEQWFNNGKPLGKPVIGKPIELNLDKRGIRDIIRLHDYSYLIIAGNADAVRNAALYKWSGLEKDAPINLNIPGISNLAAEAAVELLEDGNPTGKIQLICDDGSTEWYNDGNATKNLDPRFKKFRSKVITITN
;
A
#
# COMPACT_ATOMS: atom_id res chain seq x y z
N MET A 1 24.05 -47.65 3.17
CA MET A 1 23.15 -47.07 2.21
C MET A 1 23.14 -45.55 2.43
N GLN A 2 24.05 -44.83 1.71
CA GLN A 2 24.30 -43.40 1.86
C GLN A 2 23.35 -42.68 0.90
N LEU A 3 22.47 -41.82 1.42
CA LEU A 3 21.68 -40.91 0.62
C LEU A 3 22.45 -39.58 0.46
N ASN A 4 22.82 -39.32 -0.78
CA ASN A 4 23.38 -38.05 -1.23
C ASN A 4 22.29 -36.96 -1.21
N ILE A 5 22.42 -35.99 -0.31
CA ILE A 5 21.69 -34.73 -0.34
C ILE A 5 22.53 -33.69 -1.09
N ARG A 6 22.14 -33.37 -2.32
CA ARG A 6 22.72 -32.24 -3.07
C ARG A 6 22.12 -30.92 -2.55
N PRO A 7 22.88 -29.84 -2.44
CA PRO A 7 22.36 -28.54 -2.02
C PRO A 7 21.62 -27.84 -3.17
N LEU A 8 20.35 -27.56 -2.94
CA LEU A 8 19.51 -26.71 -3.79
C LEU A 8 19.28 -25.39 -3.04
N ILE A 9 20.31 -24.56 -2.94
CA ILE A 9 20.19 -23.20 -2.43
C ILE A 9 21.19 -22.36 -3.23
N LEU A 10 20.74 -21.73 -4.30
CA LEU A 10 21.26 -20.46 -4.83
C LEU A 10 20.51 -20.05 -6.14
N ASN A 11 19.22 -19.75 -6.09
CA ASN A 11 18.54 -19.06 -7.20
C ASN A 11 17.24 -18.36 -6.82
N SER A 12 16.94 -18.19 -5.53
CA SER A 12 15.65 -17.61 -5.10
C SER A 12 15.62 -16.09 -4.90
N LEU A 13 16.76 -15.38 -4.99
CA LEU A 13 16.78 -13.93 -4.75
C LEU A 13 16.60 -13.06 -6.00
N LEU A 14 16.85 -13.58 -7.21
CA LEU A 14 16.59 -12.81 -8.46
C LEU A 14 15.16 -12.93 -8.98
N PHE A 15 14.37 -13.89 -8.49
CA PHE A 15 13.04 -14.19 -9.01
C PHE A 15 11.91 -13.30 -8.45
N VAL A 16 12.09 -12.61 -7.33
CA VAL A 16 10.99 -11.90 -6.65
C VAL A 16 10.71 -10.52 -7.26
N MET A 17 11.71 -9.84 -7.82
CA MET A 17 11.47 -8.56 -8.54
C MET A 17 10.93 -8.76 -9.96
N ALA A 18 11.35 -9.80 -10.64
CA ALA A 18 10.74 -10.21 -11.90
C ALA A 18 9.27 -10.66 -11.72
N ALA A 19 8.90 -11.16 -10.54
CA ALA A 19 7.54 -11.63 -10.27
C ALA A 19 6.49 -10.52 -10.22
N PHE A 20 6.81 -9.29 -9.74
CA PHE A 20 5.85 -8.20 -9.76
C PHE A 20 5.57 -7.71 -11.20
N CYS A 21 6.58 -7.70 -12.06
CA CYS A 21 6.40 -7.40 -13.48
C CYS A 21 5.89 -8.61 -14.30
N ILE A 22 6.01 -9.85 -13.80
CA ILE A 22 5.67 -11.09 -14.53
C ILE A 22 4.36 -11.75 -14.04
N ASN A 23 3.97 -11.58 -12.77
CA ASN A 23 2.79 -12.27 -12.19
C ASN A 23 1.46 -11.52 -12.34
N VAL A 24 1.38 -10.50 -13.16
CA VAL A 24 0.08 -10.03 -13.63
C VAL A 24 -0.29 -10.88 -14.85
N ASN A 25 -0.93 -12.04 -14.62
CA ASN A 25 -1.55 -12.87 -15.65
C ASN A 25 -2.77 -12.16 -16.27
N ALA A 26 -2.53 -11.04 -16.94
CA ALA A 26 -3.35 -10.67 -18.07
C ALA A 26 -2.78 -11.43 -19.28
N LYS A 27 -3.63 -12.07 -20.07
CA LYS A 27 -3.29 -12.65 -21.37
C LYS A 27 -2.71 -11.56 -22.28
N ALA A 28 -1.48 -11.17 -22.02
CA ALA A 28 -0.67 -10.38 -22.92
C ALA A 28 0.12 -11.38 -23.75
N THR A 29 -0.32 -11.62 -24.96
CA THR A 29 0.52 -12.23 -26.00
C THR A 29 1.86 -11.50 -26.00
N PRO A 30 2.99 -12.22 -25.95
CA PRO A 30 4.28 -11.60 -26.10
C PRO A 30 4.38 -11.10 -27.55
N TYR A 31 4.28 -9.78 -27.74
CA TYR A 31 4.69 -9.15 -28.98
C TYR A 31 6.22 -9.18 -29.03
N SER A 32 6.79 -10.32 -29.38
CA SER A 32 8.11 -10.42 -29.94
C SER A 32 7.98 -10.56 -31.48
N ASN A 33 7.76 -9.47 -32.13
CA ASN A 33 8.03 -9.41 -33.58
C ASN A 33 9.51 -9.08 -33.78
N ALA A 34 10.38 -10.02 -33.42
CA ALA A 34 11.73 -10.02 -33.90
C ALA A 34 11.70 -10.57 -35.34
N ILE A 35 11.75 -9.68 -36.32
CA ILE A 35 12.11 -10.06 -37.72
C ILE A 35 13.55 -10.61 -37.62
N LYS A 36 13.70 -11.90 -37.82
CA LYS A 36 15.00 -12.58 -37.89
C LYS A 36 15.73 -12.15 -39.18
N GLY A 37 16.51 -11.08 -39.08
CA GLY A 37 17.56 -10.73 -40.00
C GLY A 37 18.92 -11.09 -39.41
N ASN A 38 19.88 -11.52 -40.18
CA ASN A 38 21.20 -12.02 -39.78
C ASN A 38 22.15 -10.99 -39.14
N ASN A 39 21.71 -9.76 -38.82
CA ASN A 39 22.41 -8.76 -38.01
C ASN A 39 21.39 -8.19 -37.00
N SER A 40 21.36 -8.74 -35.83
CA SER A 40 20.31 -8.35 -34.85
C SER A 40 20.71 -7.12 -34.05
N LEU A 41 20.37 -5.96 -34.54
CA LEU A 41 20.26 -4.74 -33.75
C LEU A 41 19.18 -4.94 -32.67
N GLN A 42 19.51 -4.67 -31.41
CA GLN A 42 18.63 -4.97 -30.26
C GLN A 42 18.50 -3.74 -29.38
N ILE A 43 17.26 -3.45 -28.98
CA ILE A 43 16.93 -2.54 -27.92
C ILE A 43 15.97 -3.25 -26.95
N THR A 44 16.29 -3.29 -25.69
CA THR A 44 15.49 -3.99 -24.65
C THR A 44 15.45 -3.19 -23.37
N PHE A 45 14.42 -3.38 -22.57
CA PHE A 45 14.37 -2.79 -21.23
C PHE A 45 15.44 -3.41 -20.34
N ASN A 46 16.21 -2.57 -19.66
CA ASN A 46 17.20 -3.04 -18.67
C ASN A 46 16.48 -3.46 -17.39
N GLN A 47 16.46 -4.78 -17.12
CA GLN A 47 15.82 -5.37 -15.95
C GLN A 47 16.68 -5.28 -14.68
N SER A 48 17.95 -4.92 -14.81
CA SER A 48 18.91 -4.87 -13.70
C SER A 48 19.21 -3.46 -13.19
N SER A 49 18.39 -2.45 -13.57
CA SER A 49 18.56 -1.10 -13.03
C SER A 49 18.39 -1.12 -11.51
N THR A 50 19.28 -0.49 -10.79
CA THR A 50 19.35 -0.47 -9.31
C THR A 50 18.21 0.28 -8.64
N THR A 51 17.27 0.84 -9.41
CA THR A 51 16.08 1.55 -8.91
C THR A 51 14.81 0.94 -9.51
N PRO A 52 14.17 0.01 -8.80
CA PRO A 52 12.99 -0.71 -9.30
C PRO A 52 11.70 0.11 -9.22
N LEU A 53 11.77 1.42 -9.34
CA LEU A 53 10.61 2.32 -9.21
C LEU A 53 9.74 2.39 -10.47
N LEU A 54 10.17 1.78 -11.57
CA LEU A 54 9.46 1.71 -12.85
C LEU A 54 9.36 0.26 -13.34
N CYS A 55 8.26 -0.10 -13.97
CA CYS A 55 8.04 -1.43 -14.56
C CYS A 55 7.70 -1.34 -16.06
N PRO A 56 8.69 -1.06 -16.94
CA PRO A 56 8.42 -1.06 -18.37
C PRO A 56 7.95 -2.45 -18.85
N PRO A 57 7.13 -2.51 -19.90
CA PRO A 57 6.77 -1.40 -20.79
C PRO A 57 5.63 -0.49 -20.31
N TYR A 58 5.12 -0.62 -19.08
CA TYR A 58 4.02 0.19 -18.55
C TYR A 58 4.55 1.15 -17.48
N ILE A 59 4.36 2.44 -17.69
CA ILE A 59 4.90 3.51 -16.84
C ILE A 59 3.77 4.43 -16.42
N SER A 60 3.68 4.68 -15.12
CA SER A 60 2.79 5.68 -14.56
C SER A 60 3.59 6.87 -14.05
N GLY A 61 3.36 8.05 -14.63
CA GLY A 61 3.99 9.31 -14.23
C GLY A 61 3.02 10.28 -13.58
N VAL A 62 3.55 11.38 -13.06
CA VAL A 62 2.79 12.44 -12.37
C VAL A 62 3.27 13.81 -12.84
N ILE A 63 2.33 14.66 -13.29
CA ILE A 63 2.62 16.03 -13.73
C ILE A 63 3.13 16.87 -12.56
N ASN A 64 4.25 17.56 -12.76
CA ASN A 64 4.89 18.45 -11.76
C ASN A 64 5.28 17.75 -10.44
N ASP A 65 5.40 16.43 -10.42
CA ASP A 65 5.98 15.74 -9.27
C ASP A 65 7.51 15.70 -9.40
N LEU A 66 8.18 16.38 -8.47
CA LEU A 66 9.65 16.49 -8.45
C LEU A 66 10.33 15.14 -8.14
N THR A 67 9.60 14.15 -7.69
CA THR A 67 10.11 12.82 -7.35
C THR A 67 9.64 11.72 -8.32
N ASP A 68 8.85 12.08 -9.34
CA ASP A 68 8.38 11.11 -10.33
C ASP A 68 9.56 10.39 -11.03
N PRO A 69 9.67 9.07 -10.89
CA PRO A 69 10.82 8.32 -11.40
C PRO A 69 10.91 8.34 -12.93
N ALA A 70 9.80 8.45 -13.67
CA ALA A 70 9.83 8.52 -15.13
C ALA A 70 10.49 9.81 -15.63
N SER A 71 10.27 10.92 -14.94
CA SER A 71 10.85 12.22 -15.29
C SER A 71 12.25 12.45 -14.69
N LYS A 72 12.54 11.89 -13.52
CA LYS A 72 13.82 12.07 -12.81
C LYS A 72 14.88 11.08 -13.21
N GLN A 73 14.56 9.80 -13.18
CA GLN A 73 15.49 8.71 -13.44
C GLN A 73 15.38 8.22 -14.88
N GLY A 74 14.18 8.06 -15.38
CA GLY A 74 13.87 7.55 -16.71
C GLY A 74 13.95 6.02 -16.82
N VAL A 75 13.56 5.54 -17.99
CA VAL A 75 13.61 4.12 -18.35
C VAL A 75 14.97 3.82 -18.95
N VAL A 76 15.70 2.88 -18.35
CA VAL A 76 17.00 2.43 -18.86
C VAL A 76 16.82 1.30 -19.87
N LEU A 77 17.46 1.43 -21.02
CA LEU A 77 17.43 0.49 -22.11
C LEU A 77 18.84 -0.09 -22.37
N ASP A 78 18.92 -1.38 -22.62
CA ASP A 78 20.12 -2.01 -23.18
C ASP A 78 20.14 -1.85 -24.69
N VAL A 79 21.29 -1.46 -25.25
CA VAL A 79 21.50 -1.22 -26.67
C VAL A 79 22.64 -2.13 -27.17
N LYS A 80 22.31 -3.08 -28.02
CA LYS A 80 23.25 -4.14 -28.46
C LYS A 80 23.14 -4.41 -29.97
N GLU A 81 24.22 -4.91 -30.55
CA GLU A 81 24.23 -5.56 -31.85
C GLU A 81 24.92 -6.91 -31.72
N ASN A 82 24.30 -7.98 -32.20
CA ASN A 82 24.81 -9.35 -32.04
C ASN A 82 25.18 -9.70 -30.59
N ASN A 83 24.37 -9.30 -29.64
CA ASN A 83 24.56 -9.46 -28.18
C ASN A 83 25.76 -8.70 -27.60
N LYS A 84 26.42 -7.81 -28.35
CA LYS A 84 27.50 -6.95 -27.86
C LYS A 84 26.97 -5.53 -27.61
N PRO A 85 27.36 -4.86 -26.51
CA PRO A 85 27.04 -3.45 -26.32
C PRO A 85 27.53 -2.59 -27.48
N LEU A 86 26.71 -1.65 -27.93
CA LEU A 86 27.07 -0.65 -28.94
C LEU A 86 27.71 0.57 -28.28
N LEU A 87 28.74 1.15 -28.87
CA LEU A 87 29.28 2.44 -28.45
C LEU A 87 28.25 3.54 -28.73
N SER A 88 28.14 4.52 -27.86
CA SER A 88 27.17 5.61 -27.97
C SER A 88 27.32 6.46 -29.24
N SER A 89 28.51 6.45 -29.85
CA SER A 89 28.79 7.10 -31.14
C SER A 89 28.29 6.31 -32.38
N GLU A 90 27.99 5.01 -32.24
CA GLU A 90 27.65 4.12 -33.34
C GLU A 90 26.16 4.07 -33.68
N TYR A 91 25.31 4.68 -32.84
CA TYR A 91 23.87 4.60 -33.00
C TYR A 91 23.14 5.91 -32.72
N THR A 92 21.93 6.01 -33.20
CA THR A 92 20.99 7.09 -32.89
C THR A 92 19.75 6.47 -32.28
N ILE A 93 19.17 7.15 -31.25
CA ILE A 93 17.86 6.83 -30.71
C ILE A 93 16.94 8.02 -30.94
N VAL A 94 15.74 7.72 -31.42
CA VAL A 94 14.63 8.66 -31.52
C VAL A 94 13.46 8.13 -30.70
N ALA A 95 12.66 9.01 -30.13
CA ALA A 95 11.46 8.62 -29.44
C ALA A 95 10.30 9.55 -29.83
N GLU A 96 9.14 8.97 -30.03
CA GLU A 96 7.94 9.69 -30.47
C GLU A 96 6.74 9.26 -29.64
N SER A 97 5.95 10.25 -29.24
CA SER A 97 4.68 10.09 -28.55
C SER A 97 3.54 10.09 -29.57
N ASP A 98 2.57 9.18 -29.44
CA ASP A 98 1.33 9.20 -30.23
C ASP A 98 0.34 10.27 -29.73
N ASN A 99 0.58 10.84 -28.53
CA ASN A 99 -0.24 11.87 -27.92
C ASN A 99 0.62 13.04 -27.39
N ASN A 100 0.87 13.99 -28.28
CA ASN A 100 1.67 15.18 -27.97
C ASN A 100 1.06 16.13 -26.94
N LYS A 101 -0.22 15.96 -26.55
CA LYS A 101 -0.80 16.71 -25.44
C LYS A 101 -0.32 16.15 -24.10
N VAL A 102 -0.25 14.83 -23.98
CA VAL A 102 0.18 14.15 -22.74
C VAL A 102 1.70 14.20 -22.59
N VAL A 103 2.44 13.91 -23.68
CA VAL A 103 3.91 13.98 -23.70
C VAL A 103 4.35 14.66 -25.00
N GLN A 104 4.86 15.87 -24.92
CA GLN A 104 5.41 16.60 -26.07
C GLN A 104 6.75 15.98 -26.50
N LYS A 105 7.09 16.13 -27.78
CA LYS A 105 8.31 15.52 -28.36
C LYS A 105 9.59 15.99 -27.64
N ASP A 106 9.70 17.26 -27.33
CA ASP A 106 10.81 17.86 -26.60
C ASP A 106 10.84 17.56 -25.10
N HIS A 107 9.78 16.96 -24.59
CA HIS A 107 9.67 16.45 -23.22
C HIS A 107 10.09 14.98 -23.08
N ILE A 108 10.51 14.32 -24.19
CA ILE A 108 11.15 13.01 -24.15
C ILE A 108 12.66 13.23 -24.25
N ILE A 109 13.33 13.14 -23.11
CA ILE A 109 14.77 13.44 -23.01
C ILE A 109 15.55 12.13 -23.08
N ILE A 110 16.45 12.05 -24.08
CA ILE A 110 17.26 10.86 -24.35
C ILE A 110 18.72 11.14 -23.98
N SER A 111 19.29 10.30 -23.15
CA SER A 111 20.73 10.25 -22.89
C SER A 111 21.29 8.89 -23.33
N LYS A 112 22.52 8.90 -23.87
CA LYS A 112 23.19 7.71 -24.41
C LYS A 112 24.50 7.48 -23.68
N GLU A 113 24.74 6.20 -23.39
CA GLU A 113 26.00 5.67 -22.89
C GLU A 113 26.36 4.41 -23.71
N ASP A 114 27.59 3.92 -23.57
CA ASP A 114 27.98 2.71 -24.27
C ASP A 114 27.15 1.51 -23.77
N GLY A 115 26.46 0.88 -24.69
CA GLY A 115 25.56 -0.23 -24.41
C GLY A 115 24.23 0.14 -23.73
N LYS A 116 23.96 1.41 -23.45
CA LYS A 116 22.77 1.85 -22.74
C LYS A 116 22.19 3.16 -23.28
N ALA A 117 20.89 3.34 -23.07
CA ALA A 117 20.23 4.63 -23.22
C ALA A 117 19.22 4.81 -22.08
N THR A 118 19.00 6.06 -21.70
CA THR A 118 17.97 6.42 -20.69
C THR A 118 16.96 7.35 -21.33
N ILE A 119 15.68 7.02 -21.19
CA ILE A 119 14.54 7.79 -21.70
C ILE A 119 13.81 8.39 -20.51
N ARG A 120 13.92 9.71 -20.31
CA ARG A 120 13.12 10.44 -19.33
C ARG A 120 11.88 11.00 -20.01
N ILE A 121 10.73 10.85 -19.33
CA ILE A 121 9.42 11.25 -19.85
C ILE A 121 8.83 12.28 -18.92
N ILE A 122 8.58 13.49 -19.43
CA ILE A 122 8.04 14.62 -18.65
C ILE A 122 6.62 14.90 -19.17
N PRO A 123 5.57 14.56 -18.41
CA PRO A 123 4.20 14.78 -18.87
C PRO A 123 3.78 16.25 -18.80
N THR A 124 2.88 16.66 -19.70
CA THR A 124 2.28 18.01 -19.76
C THR A 124 0.81 18.01 -19.44
N GLU A 125 0.06 17.00 -19.90
CA GLU A 125 -1.36 16.85 -19.64
C GLU A 125 -1.68 15.45 -19.11
N VAL A 126 -2.84 15.32 -18.46
CA VAL A 126 -3.35 14.05 -17.94
C VAL A 126 -3.85 13.18 -19.09
N GLY A 127 -3.57 11.88 -19.03
CA GLY A 127 -4.04 10.91 -20.00
C GLY A 127 -3.00 9.85 -20.35
N TYR A 128 -3.22 9.17 -21.46
CA TYR A 128 -2.39 8.07 -21.94
C TYR A 128 -1.61 8.47 -23.19
N SER A 129 -0.43 7.92 -23.33
CA SER A 129 0.40 8.02 -24.54
C SER A 129 1.21 6.74 -24.76
N THR A 130 1.34 6.35 -26.02
CA THR A 130 2.26 5.31 -26.45
C THR A 130 3.54 5.97 -26.94
N ILE A 131 4.68 5.69 -26.32
CA ILE A 131 5.96 6.23 -26.71
C ILE A 131 6.74 5.14 -27.47
N THR A 132 6.97 5.36 -28.75
CA THR A 132 7.79 4.47 -29.58
C THR A 132 9.23 4.93 -29.54
N VAL A 133 10.13 4.08 -29.06
CA VAL A 133 11.58 4.32 -29.02
C VAL A 133 12.24 3.50 -30.09
N THR A 134 12.91 4.15 -31.05
CA THR A 134 13.56 3.52 -32.19
C THR A 134 15.08 3.69 -32.14
N LEU A 135 15.79 2.60 -32.15
CA LEU A 135 17.23 2.51 -32.30
C LEU A 135 17.57 2.43 -33.79
N LEU A 136 18.47 3.29 -34.26
CA LEU A 136 18.93 3.39 -35.61
C LEU A 136 20.44 3.19 -35.66
N LYS A 137 20.91 2.33 -36.61
CA LYS A 137 22.34 2.18 -36.94
C LYS A 137 22.48 1.84 -38.42
N ASN A 138 23.20 2.70 -39.16
CA ASN A 138 23.30 2.60 -40.63
C ASN A 138 21.87 2.58 -41.24
N ASN A 139 21.57 1.53 -42.01
CA ASN A 139 20.25 1.32 -42.63
C ASN A 139 19.34 0.38 -41.83
N ASN A 140 19.74 -0.01 -40.63
CA ASN A 140 18.97 -0.92 -39.78
C ASN A 140 18.26 -0.13 -38.66
N SER A 141 17.05 -0.58 -38.31
CA SER A 141 16.31 -0.04 -37.22
C SER A 141 15.60 -1.13 -36.40
N THR A 142 15.39 -0.87 -35.12
CA THR A 142 14.54 -1.68 -34.25
C THR A 142 13.86 -0.78 -33.23
N SER A 143 12.65 -1.14 -32.82
CA SER A 143 11.86 -0.30 -31.91
C SER A 143 11.29 -1.10 -30.74
N LEU A 144 11.04 -0.40 -29.65
CA LEU A 144 10.21 -0.85 -28.55
C LEU A 144 9.17 0.20 -28.19
N VAL A 145 8.17 -0.20 -27.41
CA VAL A 145 7.04 0.64 -27.02
C VAL A 145 6.98 0.77 -25.51
N ILE A 146 6.75 2.00 -25.03
CA ILE A 146 6.42 2.32 -23.65
C ILE A 146 4.96 2.79 -23.60
N ASN A 147 4.12 2.06 -22.85
CA ASN A 147 2.75 2.49 -22.54
C ASN A 147 2.80 3.42 -21.33
N TYR A 148 2.56 4.68 -21.55
CA TYR A 148 2.70 5.72 -20.53
C TYR A 148 1.33 6.29 -20.14
N ALA A 149 1.14 6.51 -18.85
CA ALA A 149 -0.02 7.20 -18.29
C ALA A 149 0.42 8.33 -17.36
N ALA A 150 -0.10 9.53 -17.56
CA ALA A 150 0.18 10.70 -16.75
C ALA A 150 -1.02 11.07 -15.88
N SER A 151 -0.82 11.16 -14.57
CA SER A 151 -1.81 11.71 -13.64
C SER A 151 -1.48 13.16 -13.25
N THR A 152 -2.50 13.87 -12.77
CA THR A 152 -2.28 15.21 -12.20
C THR A 152 -1.68 15.11 -10.79
N ASN A 153 -0.94 16.16 -10.39
CA ASN A 153 -0.61 16.39 -9.00
C ASN A 153 -1.79 17.09 -8.31
N LYS A 154 -2.57 16.34 -7.53
CA LYS A 154 -3.77 16.86 -6.85
C LYS A 154 -3.48 17.54 -5.51
N THR A 155 -2.26 17.44 -4.98
CA THR A 155 -1.93 17.91 -3.65
C THR A 155 -0.45 18.30 -3.57
N ASP A 156 -0.17 19.52 -3.16
CA ASP A 156 1.21 19.94 -2.90
C ASP A 156 1.85 19.08 -1.79
N SER A 157 3.14 18.81 -1.92
CA SER A 157 3.93 18.02 -0.97
C SER A 157 3.41 16.58 -0.78
N ALA A 158 2.79 16.00 -1.80
CA ALA A 158 2.40 14.59 -1.83
C ALA A 158 3.41 13.75 -2.62
N TYR A 159 3.50 12.48 -2.25
CA TYR A 159 4.19 11.44 -3.01
C TYR A 159 3.15 10.46 -3.58
N TYR A 160 3.42 9.92 -4.76
CA TYR A 160 2.49 9.08 -5.51
C TYR A 160 3.05 7.67 -5.63
N HIS A 161 2.48 6.76 -4.88
CA HIS A 161 2.94 5.37 -4.80
C HIS A 161 2.14 4.53 -5.79
N THR A 162 2.84 3.90 -6.73
CA THR A 162 2.25 3.09 -7.81
C THR A 162 2.24 1.61 -7.43
N GLY A 163 1.32 0.83 -8.01
CA GLY A 163 1.21 -0.62 -7.78
C GLY A 163 0.13 -1.04 -6.82
N SER A 164 -0.39 -0.11 -6.03
CA SER A 164 -1.53 -0.23 -5.12
C SER A 164 -2.36 1.04 -5.21
N SER A 165 -3.63 1.00 -4.79
CA SER A 165 -4.52 2.17 -4.77
C SER A 165 -5.28 2.32 -3.47
N ASP A 166 -5.47 1.23 -2.74
CA ASP A 166 -6.36 1.10 -1.60
C ASP A 166 -5.51 0.86 -0.33
N ALA A 167 -4.63 1.84 -0.04
CA ALA A 167 -3.69 1.77 1.08
C ALA A 167 -4.40 2.10 2.40
N SER A 168 -4.59 1.11 3.28
CA SER A 168 -5.38 1.23 4.51
C SER A 168 -4.59 0.98 5.78
N ALA A 169 -3.50 0.20 5.74
CA ALA A 169 -2.60 -0.01 6.87
C ALA A 169 -1.20 0.52 6.55
N ALA A 170 -0.53 1.14 7.52
CA ALA A 170 0.83 1.62 7.33
C ALA A 170 1.71 1.33 8.56
N PHE A 171 2.96 1.01 8.27
CA PHE A 171 3.95 0.72 9.27
C PHE A 171 5.27 1.47 8.99
N TYR A 172 5.78 2.21 9.98
CA TYR A 172 7.08 2.85 9.90
C TYR A 172 8.20 1.79 9.90
N LEU A 173 8.93 1.67 8.80
CA LEU A 173 10.08 0.76 8.74
C LEU A 173 11.34 1.47 9.21
N ASP A 174 11.69 2.59 8.55
CA ASP A 174 12.79 3.49 8.91
C ASP A 174 12.59 4.89 8.32
N LYS A 175 13.62 5.74 8.35
CA LYS A 175 13.56 7.11 7.82
C LYS A 175 13.28 7.18 6.31
N GLU A 176 13.62 6.15 5.56
CA GLU A 176 13.49 6.12 4.09
C GLU A 176 12.31 5.27 3.61
N PHE A 177 11.88 4.28 4.40
CA PHE A 177 10.91 3.30 3.97
C PHE A 177 9.72 3.15 4.93
N MET A 178 8.60 2.77 4.36
CA MET A 178 7.38 2.37 5.04
C MET A 178 6.84 1.06 4.45
N VAL A 179 6.09 0.31 5.23
CA VAL A 179 5.32 -0.84 4.75
C VAL A 179 3.85 -0.45 4.69
N ILE A 180 3.20 -0.78 3.60
CA ILE A 180 1.78 -0.52 3.36
C ILE A 180 1.05 -1.85 3.21
N GLY A 181 -0.07 -2.00 3.91
CA GLY A 181 -1.08 -3.01 3.68
C GLY A 181 -2.21 -2.42 2.82
N ASP A 182 -2.63 -3.17 1.83
CA ASP A 182 -3.68 -2.80 0.87
C ASP A 182 -4.94 -3.60 1.19
N ASP A 183 -6.11 -2.98 1.19
CA ASP A 183 -7.36 -3.64 1.58
C ASP A 183 -7.99 -4.49 0.47
N GLU A 184 -7.66 -4.23 -0.79
CA GLU A 184 -8.15 -4.98 -1.96
C GLU A 184 -7.23 -6.16 -2.34
N THR A 185 -6.02 -6.26 -1.75
CA THR A 185 -5.07 -7.33 -2.03
C THR A 185 -4.55 -7.99 -0.74
N ASN A 186 -3.99 -9.20 -0.87
CA ASN A 186 -3.36 -9.89 0.25
C ASN A 186 -1.84 -9.68 0.22
N GLN A 187 -1.41 -8.41 0.14
CA GLN A 187 -0.01 -8.05 -0.05
C GLN A 187 0.41 -6.93 0.91
N LEU A 188 1.69 -6.99 1.32
CA LEU A 188 2.38 -5.88 1.97
C LEU A 188 3.43 -5.33 1.01
N PHE A 189 3.49 -4.02 0.91
CA PHE A 189 4.36 -3.30 0.00
C PHE A 189 5.37 -2.45 0.77
N VAL A 190 6.64 -2.47 0.38
CA VAL A 190 7.65 -1.57 0.92
C VAL A 190 7.85 -0.42 -0.06
N TYR A 191 7.53 0.79 0.36
CA TYR A 191 7.68 2.00 -0.45
C TYR A 191 8.73 2.94 0.13
N HIS A 192 9.38 3.71 -0.76
CA HIS A 192 10.05 4.93 -0.33
C HIS A 192 9.03 5.92 0.23
N ARG A 193 9.37 6.56 1.35
CA ARG A 193 8.50 7.53 2.00
C ARG A 193 8.49 8.88 1.29
N THR A 194 9.62 9.27 0.70
CA THR A 194 9.88 10.60 0.13
C THR A 194 10.16 10.56 -1.37
N SER A 195 9.71 9.50 -2.04
CA SER A 195 9.78 9.36 -3.50
C SER A 195 8.55 8.67 -4.03
N SER A 196 8.06 9.16 -5.15
CA SER A 196 7.00 8.51 -5.92
C SER A 196 7.51 7.27 -6.65
N GLY A 197 6.61 6.39 -7.08
CA GLY A 197 6.92 5.21 -7.88
C GLY A 197 6.48 3.89 -7.26
N LEU A 198 6.99 2.80 -7.81
CA LEU A 198 6.65 1.42 -7.42
C LEU A 198 7.26 1.04 -6.06
N PRO A 199 6.71 0.02 -5.38
CA PRO A 199 7.30 -0.54 -4.19
C PRO A 199 8.65 -1.19 -4.50
N VAL A 200 9.60 -1.08 -3.60
CA VAL A 200 10.92 -1.74 -3.71
C VAL A 200 10.86 -3.22 -3.29
N LYS A 201 9.80 -3.62 -2.60
CA LYS A 201 9.56 -4.99 -2.14
C LYS A 201 8.07 -5.26 -2.01
N VAL A 202 7.66 -6.49 -2.29
CA VAL A 202 6.29 -6.99 -2.08
C VAL A 202 6.33 -8.31 -1.34
N PHE A 203 5.41 -8.48 -0.40
CA PHE A 203 5.21 -9.73 0.33
C PHE A 203 3.75 -10.16 0.19
N ASN A 204 3.51 -11.28 -0.50
CA ASN A 204 2.19 -11.89 -0.63
C ASN A 204 1.99 -12.90 0.50
N TYR A 205 0.98 -12.68 1.33
CA TYR A 205 0.66 -13.53 2.48
C TYR A 205 -0.60 -14.40 2.27
N ALA A 206 -1.26 -14.32 1.13
CA ALA A 206 -2.53 -14.98 0.87
C ALA A 206 -2.50 -16.49 1.17
N SER A 207 -1.52 -17.21 0.64
CA SER A 207 -1.37 -18.66 0.83
C SER A 207 -1.03 -19.07 2.27
N LEU A 208 -0.59 -18.12 3.11
CA LEU A 208 -0.18 -18.37 4.49
C LEU A 208 -1.35 -18.28 5.49
N LEU A 209 -2.47 -17.66 5.07
CA LEU A 209 -3.62 -17.40 5.92
C LEU A 209 -4.77 -18.42 5.77
N HIS A 210 -4.62 -19.44 4.91
CA HIS A 210 -5.68 -20.42 4.63
C HIS A 210 -7.01 -19.76 4.23
N LEU A 211 -6.93 -18.76 3.33
CA LEU A 211 -8.08 -17.99 2.88
C LEU A 211 -8.98 -18.79 1.92
N GLU A 212 -10.25 -18.41 1.84
CA GLU A 212 -11.15 -18.90 0.81
C GLU A 212 -10.69 -18.45 -0.58
N GLU A 213 -10.79 -19.32 -1.57
CA GLU A 213 -10.53 -19.01 -2.97
C GLU A 213 -11.61 -18.07 -3.54
N GLY A 214 -11.19 -17.15 -4.39
CA GLY A 214 -12.07 -16.29 -5.18
C GLY A 214 -12.41 -16.91 -6.53
N ASP A 215 -13.27 -16.23 -7.29
CA ASP A 215 -13.80 -16.73 -8.57
C ASP A 215 -12.73 -16.81 -9.68
N ASP A 216 -11.65 -16.01 -9.58
CA ASP A 216 -10.58 -15.89 -10.60
C ASP A 216 -9.28 -16.62 -10.22
N ALA A 217 -9.35 -17.77 -9.56
CA ALA A 217 -8.19 -18.56 -9.08
C ALA A 217 -7.24 -17.78 -8.14
N GLY A 218 -7.73 -16.75 -7.49
CA GLY A 218 -7.04 -16.00 -6.43
C GLY A 218 -7.70 -16.21 -5.08
N PHE A 219 -7.09 -15.69 -4.02
CA PHE A 219 -7.69 -15.67 -2.69
C PHE A 219 -8.51 -14.40 -2.49
N LYS A 220 -9.69 -14.53 -1.85
CA LYS A 220 -10.44 -13.35 -1.41
C LYS A 220 -9.62 -12.55 -0.41
N GLU A 221 -9.76 -11.22 -0.47
CA GLU A 221 -9.03 -10.30 0.40
C GLU A 221 -9.38 -10.46 1.88
N ILE A 222 -8.44 -10.10 2.75
CA ILE A 222 -8.70 -9.95 4.18
C ILE A 222 -9.21 -8.55 4.53
N ASP A 223 -9.20 -7.59 3.58
CA ASP A 223 -9.58 -6.20 3.82
C ASP A 223 -8.65 -5.63 4.93
N CYS A 224 -7.34 -5.57 4.66
CA CYS A 224 -6.30 -5.24 5.65
C CYS A 224 -6.37 -3.76 6.05
N GLU A 225 -6.75 -3.47 7.29
CA GLU A 225 -7.14 -2.11 7.71
C GLU A 225 -6.23 -1.48 8.76
N ALA A 226 -5.47 -2.27 9.53
CA ALA A 226 -4.59 -1.69 10.53
C ALA A 226 -3.36 -2.54 10.82
N SER A 227 -2.32 -1.87 11.34
CA SER A 227 -1.10 -2.51 11.79
C SER A 227 -0.58 -1.91 13.09
N THR A 228 0.14 -2.72 13.87
CA THR A 228 0.87 -2.23 15.04
C THR A 228 2.10 -3.07 15.32
N ARG A 229 3.14 -2.42 15.85
CA ARG A 229 4.38 -3.08 16.26
C ARG A 229 4.26 -3.55 17.70
N SER A 230 4.73 -4.76 18.00
CA SER A 230 4.96 -5.16 19.40
C SER A 230 5.97 -4.22 20.06
N LEU A 231 5.65 -3.77 21.27
CA LEU A 231 6.56 -2.91 22.03
C LEU A 231 7.61 -3.72 22.79
N LYS A 232 7.36 -5.02 23.01
CA LYS A 232 8.31 -5.97 23.63
C LYS A 232 9.21 -6.64 22.61
N HIS A 233 8.69 -6.87 21.39
CA HIS A 233 9.35 -7.55 20.29
C HIS A 233 9.27 -6.67 19.04
N PRO A 234 10.12 -5.62 18.91
CA PRO A 234 9.99 -4.61 17.87
C PRO A 234 10.11 -5.15 16.43
N GLU A 235 10.63 -6.34 16.26
CA GLU A 235 10.66 -7.04 14.98
C GLU A 235 9.30 -7.62 14.57
N ILE A 236 8.34 -7.76 15.51
CA ILE A 236 7.02 -8.32 15.27
C ILE A 236 6.03 -7.20 14.98
N VAL A 237 5.33 -7.32 13.86
CA VAL A 237 4.23 -6.46 13.46
C VAL A 237 2.96 -7.30 13.33
N TYR A 238 1.90 -6.82 13.94
CA TYR A 238 0.56 -7.39 13.86
C TYR A 238 -0.27 -6.62 12.83
N TRP A 239 -1.10 -7.34 12.10
CA TRP A 239 -1.97 -6.85 11.04
C TRP A 239 -3.37 -7.36 11.29
N THR A 240 -4.40 -6.58 10.97
CA THR A 240 -5.79 -7.01 11.08
C THR A 240 -6.60 -6.67 9.85
N GLY A 241 -7.50 -7.59 9.49
CA GLY A 241 -8.56 -7.28 8.54
C GLY A 241 -9.68 -6.49 9.21
N SER A 242 -10.61 -5.98 8.41
CA SER A 242 -11.74 -5.15 8.85
C SER A 242 -12.74 -5.86 9.76
N MET A 243 -12.77 -7.18 9.75
CA MET A 243 -13.79 -8.02 10.42
C MET A 243 -15.23 -7.70 9.96
N SER A 244 -15.39 -7.00 8.83
CA SER A 244 -16.65 -6.47 8.34
C SER A 244 -17.46 -7.47 7.52
N ASN A 245 -18.76 -7.20 7.37
CA ASN A 245 -19.59 -7.83 6.36
C ASN A 245 -19.20 -7.31 4.96
N GLY A 246 -19.48 -8.07 3.92
CA GLY A 246 -19.14 -7.66 2.55
C GLY A 246 -19.99 -8.32 1.47
N GLY A 247 -19.64 -8.03 0.22
CA GLY A 247 -20.38 -8.50 -0.94
C GLY A 247 -21.73 -7.81 -1.13
N LYS A 248 -22.47 -8.19 -2.17
CA LYS A 248 -23.75 -7.56 -2.55
C LYS A 248 -24.85 -7.70 -1.49
N ARG A 249 -24.77 -8.72 -0.64
CA ARG A 249 -25.78 -9.02 0.39
C ARG A 249 -25.32 -8.64 1.79
N PHE A 250 -24.14 -8.03 1.96
CA PHE A 250 -23.55 -7.70 3.26
C PHE A 250 -23.56 -8.88 4.23
N GLU A 251 -23.00 -9.99 3.78
CA GLU A 251 -22.84 -11.22 4.55
C GLU A 251 -21.48 -11.25 5.27
N GLU A 252 -21.37 -12.07 6.29
CA GLU A 252 -20.08 -12.32 6.94
C GLU A 252 -19.04 -12.79 5.94
N LYS A 253 -17.84 -12.20 6.01
CA LYS A 253 -16.67 -12.59 5.21
C LYS A 253 -15.61 -13.17 6.13
N PRO A 254 -15.49 -14.51 6.21
CA PRO A 254 -14.55 -15.17 7.13
C PRO A 254 -13.10 -14.71 6.94
N ASN A 255 -12.68 -14.45 5.69
CA ASN A 255 -11.34 -13.95 5.38
C ASN A 255 -11.04 -12.63 6.08
N ARG A 256 -12.01 -11.72 6.18
CA ARG A 256 -11.85 -10.42 6.83
C ARG A 256 -11.67 -10.48 8.34
N SER A 257 -11.93 -11.64 8.95
CA SER A 257 -11.77 -11.85 10.40
C SER A 257 -10.34 -12.21 10.83
N GLN A 258 -9.37 -12.09 9.92
CA GLN A 258 -7.97 -12.41 10.22
C GLN A 258 -7.29 -11.32 11.06
N ILE A 259 -6.53 -11.77 12.05
CA ILE A 259 -5.41 -11.04 12.64
C ILE A 259 -4.18 -11.92 12.47
N PHE A 260 -3.06 -11.37 12.01
CA PHE A 260 -1.85 -12.13 11.79
C PHE A 260 -0.60 -11.37 12.20
N ALA A 261 0.50 -12.09 12.39
CA ALA A 261 1.78 -11.54 12.78
C ALA A 261 2.86 -11.84 11.74
N THR A 262 3.71 -10.87 11.49
CA THR A 262 4.93 -11.01 10.70
C THR A 262 6.14 -10.55 11.49
N THR A 263 7.30 -11.19 11.28
CA THR A 263 8.58 -10.56 11.61
C THR A 263 9.04 -9.77 10.41
N ILE A 264 9.49 -8.53 10.64
CA ILE A 264 10.03 -7.66 9.61
C ILE A 264 11.45 -7.28 10.00
N THR A 265 12.42 -7.61 9.14
CA THR A 265 13.85 -7.30 9.35
C THR A 265 14.46 -6.75 8.07
N GLY A 266 15.58 -6.02 8.22
CA GLY A 266 16.21 -5.33 7.10
C GLY A 266 15.41 -4.10 6.64
N THR A 267 15.84 -3.49 5.56
CA THR A 267 15.24 -2.26 5.02
C THR A 267 15.33 -2.20 3.50
N GLY A 268 14.46 -1.43 2.87
CA GLY A 268 14.40 -1.25 1.43
C GLY A 268 14.25 -2.58 0.68
N THR A 269 15.06 -2.78 -0.35
CA THR A 269 15.09 -4.02 -1.13
C THR A 269 15.52 -5.25 -0.32
N ASN A 270 16.23 -5.04 0.79
CA ASN A 270 16.69 -6.10 1.70
C ASN A 270 15.67 -6.43 2.80
N THR A 271 14.50 -5.80 2.80
CA THR A 271 13.42 -6.12 3.74
C THR A 271 13.03 -7.59 3.60
N LYS A 272 12.94 -8.27 4.73
CA LYS A 272 12.50 -9.66 4.84
C LYS A 272 11.27 -9.74 5.72
N PHE A 273 10.29 -10.45 5.23
CA PHE A 273 9.06 -10.78 5.95
C PHE A 273 9.05 -12.26 6.27
N GLU A 274 8.71 -12.59 7.49
CA GLU A 274 8.45 -13.97 7.91
C GLU A 274 7.09 -14.02 8.58
N PHE A 275 6.19 -14.83 8.05
CA PHE A 275 4.89 -15.07 8.66
C PHE A 275 5.04 -15.88 9.94
N LYS A 276 4.40 -15.43 11.03
CA LYS A 276 4.49 -16.08 12.35
C LYS A 276 3.24 -16.87 12.70
N GLY A 277 2.10 -16.48 12.17
CA GLY A 277 0.82 -17.15 12.39
C GLY A 277 -0.36 -16.19 12.32
N SER A 278 -1.56 -16.72 12.44
CA SER A 278 -2.82 -15.97 12.34
C SER A 278 -3.91 -16.50 13.27
N TYR A 279 -4.94 -15.68 13.46
CA TYR A 279 -6.14 -16.02 14.20
C TYR A 279 -7.38 -15.38 13.55
N SER A 280 -8.43 -16.18 13.31
CA SER A 280 -9.63 -15.77 12.56
C SER A 280 -10.91 -15.68 13.39
N LYS A 281 -10.82 -15.80 14.73
CA LYS A 281 -12.01 -15.86 15.59
C LYS A 281 -12.22 -14.62 16.46
N LEU A 282 -11.41 -13.57 16.31
CA LEU A 282 -11.49 -12.38 17.16
C LEU A 282 -12.85 -11.67 17.02
N ARG A 283 -13.39 -11.55 15.80
CA ARG A 283 -14.72 -10.99 15.52
C ARG A 283 -15.81 -11.58 16.43
N LYS A 284 -15.83 -12.90 16.60
CA LYS A 284 -16.80 -13.58 17.47
C LYS A 284 -16.72 -13.11 18.94
N TYR A 285 -15.50 -12.92 19.45
CA TYR A 285 -15.32 -12.46 20.84
C TYR A 285 -15.67 -10.98 21.00
N LEU A 286 -15.36 -10.14 20.02
CA LEU A 286 -15.75 -8.73 19.99
C LEU A 286 -17.28 -8.57 19.95
N ILE A 287 -17.98 -9.35 19.14
CA ILE A 287 -19.45 -9.34 19.07
C ILE A 287 -20.04 -9.68 20.44
N LYS A 288 -19.62 -10.81 21.03
CA LYS A 288 -20.10 -11.24 22.35
C LYS A 288 -19.84 -10.17 23.41
N TRP A 289 -18.61 -9.66 23.47
CA TRP A 289 -18.22 -8.60 24.42
C TRP A 289 -19.06 -7.33 24.24
N GLY A 290 -19.33 -6.91 22.99
CA GLY A 290 -20.13 -5.72 22.72
C GLY A 290 -21.59 -5.89 23.13
N ASP A 291 -22.16 -7.08 22.95
CA ASP A 291 -23.52 -7.37 23.43
C ASP A 291 -23.60 -7.36 24.97
N GLU A 292 -22.61 -7.93 25.66
CA GLU A 292 -22.50 -7.92 27.11
C GLU A 292 -22.33 -6.50 27.70
N ASN A 293 -21.82 -5.54 26.90
CA ASN A 293 -21.68 -4.13 27.26
C ASN A 293 -22.79 -3.23 26.70
N GLY A 294 -23.85 -3.79 26.12
CA GLY A 294 -25.01 -3.04 25.63
C GLY A 294 -24.83 -2.32 24.30
N TYR A 295 -23.79 -2.64 23.53
CA TYR A 295 -23.54 -2.03 22.21
C TYR A 295 -24.23 -2.73 21.05
N HIS A 296 -24.86 -3.89 21.31
CA HIS A 296 -25.58 -4.69 20.30
C HIS A 296 -24.74 -4.99 19.05
N LEU A 297 -23.48 -5.41 19.22
CA LEU A 297 -22.58 -5.69 18.12
C LEU A 297 -23.04 -6.87 17.27
N SER A 298 -23.84 -7.80 17.79
CA SER A 298 -24.50 -8.85 17.02
C SER A 298 -25.46 -8.27 15.97
N SER A 299 -26.19 -7.21 16.29
CA SER A 299 -27.02 -6.49 15.32
C SER A 299 -26.18 -5.79 14.27
N SER A 300 -25.11 -5.10 14.68
CA SER A 300 -24.18 -4.41 13.78
C SER A 300 -23.48 -5.36 12.79
N ALA A 301 -23.24 -6.59 13.20
CA ALA A 301 -22.58 -7.63 12.42
C ALA A 301 -23.55 -8.59 11.69
N SER A 302 -24.86 -8.32 11.78
CA SER A 302 -25.89 -9.22 11.20
C SER A 302 -25.90 -9.20 9.68
N PHE A 303 -26.46 -10.25 9.11
CA PHE A 303 -26.66 -10.32 7.65
C PHE A 303 -27.51 -9.14 7.14
N GLY A 304 -27.06 -8.53 6.06
CA GLY A 304 -27.70 -7.38 5.44
C GLY A 304 -27.29 -6.02 6.01
N GLU A 305 -26.58 -6.00 7.16
CA GLU A 305 -26.11 -4.75 7.75
C GLU A 305 -24.85 -4.25 7.02
N LYS A 306 -24.92 -2.99 6.58
CA LYS A 306 -23.84 -2.34 5.82
C LYS A 306 -22.69 -1.97 6.75
N PRO A 307 -21.45 -2.40 6.49
CA PRO A 307 -20.33 -2.09 7.38
C PRO A 307 -19.95 -0.60 7.38
N LYS A 308 -20.17 0.09 6.27
CA LYS A 308 -19.83 1.52 6.08
C LYS A 308 -21.05 2.42 6.39
N GLN A 309 -21.58 2.29 7.61
CA GLN A 309 -22.57 3.19 8.22
C GLN A 309 -22.45 3.14 9.75
N VAL A 310 -23.03 4.12 10.43
CA VAL A 310 -22.86 4.33 11.89
C VAL A 310 -23.27 3.15 12.76
N SER A 311 -24.16 2.27 12.26
CA SER A 311 -24.61 1.04 12.92
C SER A 311 -23.85 -0.21 12.48
N GLY A 312 -23.01 -0.12 11.45
CA GLY A 312 -22.30 -1.27 10.87
C GLY A 312 -21.25 -1.87 11.82
N PHE A 313 -20.54 -2.90 11.36
CA PHE A 313 -19.43 -3.50 12.08
C PHE A 313 -18.17 -3.43 11.21
N ASN A 314 -17.21 -2.61 11.61
CA ASN A 314 -15.95 -2.43 10.89
C ASN A 314 -14.83 -1.99 11.84
N VAL A 315 -13.68 -2.68 11.78
CA VAL A 315 -12.46 -2.41 12.56
C VAL A 315 -11.44 -1.77 11.63
N GLU A 316 -10.90 -0.60 12.01
CA GLU A 316 -9.86 0.09 11.24
C GLU A 316 -8.73 0.66 12.14
N GLY A 317 -8.73 0.38 13.44
CA GLY A 317 -7.68 0.82 14.36
C GLY A 317 -7.09 -0.33 15.16
N MET A 318 -5.75 -0.33 15.29
CA MET A 318 -5.05 -1.31 16.12
C MET A 318 -3.76 -0.73 16.69
N VAL A 319 -3.65 -0.61 18.01
CA VAL A 319 -2.46 -0.06 18.67
C VAL A 319 -2.29 -0.60 20.09
N PHE A 320 -1.06 -0.72 20.57
CA PHE A 320 -0.82 -1.03 21.98
C PHE A 320 -1.13 0.17 22.88
N GLY A 321 -1.87 -0.08 23.96
CA GLY A 321 -2.22 0.90 24.98
C GLY A 321 -1.02 1.39 25.80
N PRO A 322 -1.25 2.33 26.74
CA PRO A 322 -0.18 2.94 27.56
C PRO A 322 0.62 1.94 28.41
N ASP A 323 -0.01 0.83 28.81
CA ASP A 323 0.63 -0.26 29.55
C ASP A 323 1.56 -1.11 28.70
N SER A 324 1.60 -0.87 27.38
CA SER A 324 2.44 -1.59 26.39
C SER A 324 2.13 -3.10 26.28
N THR A 325 0.99 -3.55 26.80
CA THR A 325 0.57 -4.96 26.80
C THR A 325 -0.86 -5.17 26.32
N THR A 326 -1.75 -4.24 26.62
CA THR A 326 -3.13 -4.24 26.16
C THR A 326 -3.18 -3.77 24.70
N LEU A 327 -3.82 -4.55 23.83
CA LEU A 327 -4.06 -4.12 22.44
C LEU A 327 -5.42 -3.43 22.34
N TYR A 328 -5.46 -2.20 21.86
CA TYR A 328 -6.66 -1.47 21.54
C TYR A 328 -7.11 -1.78 20.10
N ILE A 329 -8.34 -2.27 19.96
CA ILE A 329 -9.01 -2.46 18.67
C ILE A 329 -10.00 -1.32 18.50
N GLY A 330 -9.75 -0.44 17.52
CA GLY A 330 -10.56 0.74 17.22
C GLY A 330 -11.59 0.45 16.14
N PHE A 331 -12.83 0.91 16.34
CA PHE A 331 -13.92 0.74 15.39
C PHE A 331 -14.15 2.01 14.57
N ARG A 332 -14.20 1.86 13.24
CA ARG A 332 -14.85 2.82 12.38
C ARG A 332 -16.35 2.86 12.62
N ALA A 333 -16.93 1.67 12.77
CA ALA A 333 -18.32 1.42 13.07
C ALA A 333 -18.45 0.12 13.89
N PRO A 334 -19.43 0.03 14.82
CA PRO A 334 -20.45 1.03 15.10
C PRO A 334 -19.92 2.21 15.93
N GLN A 335 -20.58 3.35 15.80
CA GLN A 335 -20.48 4.40 16.79
C GLN A 335 -21.44 4.10 17.95
N VAL A 336 -21.11 4.57 19.13
CA VAL A 336 -21.79 4.26 20.40
C VAL A 336 -22.16 5.55 21.15
N PRO A 337 -23.04 5.50 22.16
CA PRO A 337 -23.97 4.41 22.46
C PRO A 337 -25.05 4.24 21.39
N VAL A 338 -25.74 3.10 21.38
CA VAL A 338 -26.76 2.75 20.37
C VAL A 338 -27.83 3.83 20.19
N ALA A 339 -28.17 4.53 21.27
CA ALA A 339 -29.26 5.51 21.29
C ALA A 339 -28.99 6.74 20.40
N ASN A 340 -27.74 7.21 20.28
CA ASN A 340 -27.41 8.45 19.57
C ASN A 340 -26.16 8.38 18.68
N ARG A 341 -25.35 7.30 18.78
CA ARG A 341 -24.24 7.03 17.86
C ARG A 341 -23.26 8.21 17.71
N THR A 342 -22.74 8.72 18.84
CA THR A 342 -21.89 9.93 18.86
C THR A 342 -20.41 9.68 19.09
N ASN A 343 -20.06 8.55 19.69
CA ASN A 343 -18.69 8.25 20.11
C ASN A 343 -18.09 7.12 19.30
N ALA A 344 -16.80 7.16 19.08
CA ALA A 344 -16.03 6.02 18.59
C ALA A 344 -15.82 4.99 19.72
N LEU A 345 -15.70 3.72 19.36
CA LEU A 345 -15.53 2.61 20.28
C LEU A 345 -14.13 2.02 20.17
N ILE A 346 -13.52 1.70 21.31
CA ILE A 346 -12.29 0.89 21.39
C ILE A 346 -12.56 -0.32 22.29
N ALA A 347 -12.15 -1.51 21.83
CA ALA A 347 -12.13 -2.74 22.61
C ALA A 347 -10.70 -3.06 23.07
N PRO A 348 -10.39 -2.99 24.37
CA PRO A 348 -9.06 -3.30 24.89
C PRO A 348 -8.90 -4.82 25.09
N ILE A 349 -7.96 -5.46 24.39
CA ILE A 349 -7.59 -6.87 24.60
C ILE A 349 -6.45 -6.91 25.61
N ILE A 350 -6.77 -7.16 26.88
CA ILE A 350 -5.86 -7.00 28.02
C ILE A 350 -4.79 -8.11 28.14
N ASN A 351 -4.97 -9.22 27.46
CA ASN A 351 -4.02 -10.34 27.46
C ASN A 351 -3.42 -10.61 26.07
N PHE A 352 -3.31 -9.59 25.21
CA PHE A 352 -3.05 -9.80 23.79
C PHE A 352 -1.80 -10.65 23.52
N GLU A 353 -0.61 -10.24 23.93
CA GLU A 353 0.62 -11.00 23.66
C GLU A 353 0.73 -12.31 24.47
N GLN A 354 -0.04 -12.47 25.53
CA GLN A 354 -0.15 -13.76 26.23
C GLN A 354 -1.02 -14.74 25.46
N TRP A 355 -2.11 -14.23 24.88
CA TRP A 355 -3.03 -14.99 24.07
C TRP A 355 -2.51 -15.24 22.63
N PHE A 356 -1.91 -14.22 22.00
CA PHE A 356 -1.42 -14.27 20.63
C PHE A 356 0.10 -14.14 20.60
N ASN A 357 0.78 -15.09 21.23
CA ASN A 357 2.23 -15.05 21.38
C ASN A 357 2.92 -15.33 20.04
N ASN A 358 3.59 -14.30 19.51
CA ASN A 358 4.36 -14.42 18.25
C ASN A 358 3.54 -15.09 17.12
N GLY A 359 2.28 -14.68 16.95
CA GLY A 359 1.36 -15.22 15.96
C GLY A 359 0.71 -16.57 16.32
N LYS A 360 1.01 -17.15 17.47
CA LYS A 360 0.42 -18.41 17.91
C LYS A 360 -0.65 -18.18 18.96
N PRO A 361 -1.94 -18.49 18.71
CA PRO A 361 -3.00 -18.31 19.68
C PRO A 361 -2.87 -19.33 20.82
N LEU A 362 -2.75 -18.86 22.04
CA LEU A 362 -2.68 -19.64 23.27
C LEU A 362 -3.88 -19.31 24.17
N GLY A 363 -4.98 -20.05 24.01
CA GLY A 363 -6.21 -19.81 24.76
C GLY A 363 -7.19 -18.86 24.07
N LYS A 364 -7.71 -17.87 24.79
CA LYS A 364 -8.78 -16.95 24.33
C LYS A 364 -8.42 -15.49 24.61
N PRO A 365 -8.87 -14.53 23.79
CA PRO A 365 -8.77 -13.12 24.12
C PRO A 365 -9.62 -12.79 25.35
N VAL A 366 -9.08 -11.97 26.22
CA VAL A 366 -9.80 -11.35 27.35
C VAL A 366 -9.96 -9.88 27.00
N ILE A 367 -11.21 -9.43 26.84
CA ILE A 367 -11.50 -8.05 26.46
C ILE A 367 -11.91 -7.28 27.69
N GLY A 368 -11.27 -6.15 27.93
CA GLY A 368 -11.48 -5.28 29.08
C GLY A 368 -12.71 -4.39 28.95
N LYS A 369 -12.80 -3.38 29.82
CA LYS A 369 -13.87 -2.37 29.74
C LYS A 369 -13.77 -1.60 28.41
N PRO A 370 -14.91 -1.29 27.78
CA PRO A 370 -14.93 -0.46 26.57
C PRO A 370 -14.41 0.95 26.84
N ILE A 371 -13.75 1.54 25.84
CA ILE A 371 -13.36 2.94 25.83
C ILE A 371 -14.18 3.65 24.78
N GLU A 372 -14.89 4.70 25.17
CA GLU A 372 -15.66 5.56 24.28
C GLU A 372 -14.97 6.90 24.11
N LEU A 373 -14.72 7.29 22.86
CA LEU A 373 -14.05 8.56 22.54
C LEU A 373 -14.98 9.48 21.76
N ASN A 374 -15.14 10.70 22.24
CA ASN A 374 -15.82 11.73 21.47
C ASN A 374 -14.86 12.26 20.38
N LEU A 375 -15.15 11.90 19.11
CA LEU A 375 -14.43 12.33 17.92
C LEU A 375 -15.36 13.15 16.99
N ASP A 376 -16.25 13.94 17.56
CA ASP A 376 -17.24 14.75 16.82
C ASP A 376 -18.07 13.91 15.84
N LYS A 377 -18.63 12.81 16.34
CA LYS A 377 -19.44 11.83 15.55
C LYS A 377 -18.66 11.15 14.44
N ARG A 378 -17.35 10.98 14.58
CA ARG A 378 -16.51 10.19 13.66
C ARG A 378 -16.14 8.86 14.28
N GLY A 379 -15.88 7.86 13.44
CA GLY A 379 -15.25 6.60 13.82
C GLY A 379 -13.72 6.68 13.69
N ILE A 380 -13.04 5.67 14.21
CA ILE A 380 -11.58 5.53 14.09
C ILE A 380 -11.26 4.95 12.71
N ARG A 381 -10.37 5.62 11.96
CA ARG A 381 -9.82 5.15 10.69
C ARG A 381 -8.42 4.56 10.89
N ASP A 382 -7.65 5.13 11.80
CA ASP A 382 -6.37 4.60 12.25
C ASP A 382 -6.05 5.17 13.62
N ILE A 383 -5.21 4.48 14.37
CA ILE A 383 -4.67 4.94 15.64
C ILE A 383 -3.22 4.48 15.75
N ILE A 384 -2.29 5.42 15.86
CA ILE A 384 -0.88 5.14 16.05
C ILE A 384 -0.38 5.70 17.37
N ARG A 385 0.62 5.05 17.96
CA ARG A 385 1.35 5.57 19.13
C ARG A 385 2.53 6.39 18.64
N LEU A 386 2.61 7.64 19.08
CA LEU A 386 3.70 8.56 18.78
C LEU A 386 4.89 8.30 19.71
N HIS A 387 6.03 8.85 19.33
CA HIS A 387 7.28 8.73 20.09
C HIS A 387 7.23 9.40 21.48
N ASP A 388 6.36 10.41 21.63
CA ASP A 388 6.08 11.07 22.91
C ASP A 388 5.11 10.28 23.80
N TYR A 389 4.80 9.03 23.43
CA TYR A 389 3.86 8.11 24.07
C TYR A 389 2.38 8.55 24.04
N SER A 390 2.06 9.65 23.39
CA SER A 390 0.68 10.00 23.04
C SER A 390 0.20 9.22 21.81
N TYR A 391 -1.07 9.38 21.46
CA TYR A 391 -1.70 8.71 20.33
C TYR A 391 -2.18 9.74 19.32
N LEU A 392 -1.98 9.45 18.05
CA LEU A 392 -2.63 10.15 16.97
C LEU A 392 -3.76 9.27 16.45
N ILE A 393 -4.97 9.82 16.37
CA ILE A 393 -6.14 9.15 15.84
C ILE A 393 -6.51 9.85 14.51
N ILE A 394 -6.57 9.10 13.43
CA ILE A 394 -7.29 9.51 12.22
C ILE A 394 -8.75 9.15 12.44
N ALA A 395 -9.63 10.14 12.42
CA ALA A 395 -11.05 9.96 12.57
C ALA A 395 -11.78 10.37 11.28
N GLY A 396 -12.83 9.65 10.92
CA GLY A 396 -13.61 9.93 9.72
C GLY A 396 -15.05 9.44 9.85
N ASN A 397 -15.89 9.79 8.88
CA ASN A 397 -17.25 9.29 8.85
C ASN A 397 -17.29 7.76 8.73
N ALA A 398 -18.31 7.15 9.29
CA ALA A 398 -18.57 5.73 9.12
C ALA A 398 -18.93 5.37 7.65
N ASP A 399 -19.55 6.27 6.93
CA ASP A 399 -19.84 6.13 5.49
C ASP A 399 -18.63 6.51 4.61
N ALA A 400 -18.83 6.53 3.29
CA ALA A 400 -17.78 6.87 2.32
C ALA A 400 -17.57 8.39 2.14
N VAL A 401 -18.30 9.24 2.86
CA VAL A 401 -18.16 10.70 2.76
C VAL A 401 -16.87 11.12 3.45
N ARG A 402 -15.99 11.78 2.71
CA ARG A 402 -14.71 12.30 3.23
C ARG A 402 -14.97 13.37 4.29
N ASN A 403 -14.46 13.17 5.46
CA ASN A 403 -14.51 14.11 6.59
C ASN A 403 -13.42 13.75 7.62
N ALA A 404 -12.18 13.60 7.15
CA ALA A 404 -11.06 13.25 8.02
C ALA A 404 -10.73 14.37 9.00
N ALA A 405 -10.41 13.99 10.24
CA ALA A 405 -9.85 14.86 11.26
C ALA A 405 -8.78 14.11 12.06
N LEU A 406 -7.84 14.85 12.63
CA LEU A 406 -6.79 14.28 13.47
C LEU A 406 -7.01 14.68 14.92
N TYR A 407 -6.85 13.71 15.81
CA TYR A 407 -6.94 13.92 17.24
C TYR A 407 -5.67 13.44 17.93
N LYS A 408 -5.20 14.22 18.90
CA LYS A 408 -4.16 13.80 19.84
C LYS A 408 -4.83 13.29 21.11
N TRP A 409 -4.40 12.13 21.62
CA TRP A 409 -4.97 11.48 22.80
C TRP A 409 -3.88 10.88 23.69
N SER A 410 -4.08 10.89 25.01
CA SER A 410 -3.13 10.31 25.98
C SER A 410 -3.12 8.77 25.99
N GLY A 411 -4.14 8.13 25.42
CA GLY A 411 -4.36 6.69 25.55
C GLY A 411 -5.16 6.28 26.78
N LEU A 412 -5.53 7.22 27.67
CA LEU A 412 -6.28 6.95 28.89
C LEU A 412 -7.76 7.29 28.71
N GLU A 413 -8.66 6.39 29.12
CA GLU A 413 -10.11 6.54 29.00
C GLU A 413 -10.63 7.88 29.60
N LYS A 414 -10.03 8.33 30.70
CA LYS A 414 -10.44 9.57 31.41
C LYS A 414 -10.11 10.85 30.66
N ASP A 415 -9.21 10.80 29.68
CA ASP A 415 -8.72 11.98 28.98
C ASP A 415 -9.40 12.11 27.61
N ALA A 416 -10.00 13.26 27.33
CA ALA A 416 -10.65 13.52 26.05
C ALA A 416 -9.61 13.71 24.92
N PRO A 417 -9.83 13.13 23.73
CA PRO A 417 -9.02 13.44 22.55
C PRO A 417 -9.14 14.92 22.15
N ILE A 418 -8.04 15.51 21.74
CA ILE A 418 -7.95 16.91 21.31
C ILE A 418 -7.88 16.96 19.79
N ASN A 419 -8.85 17.63 19.15
CA ASN A 419 -8.82 17.86 17.70
C ASN A 419 -7.67 18.81 17.33
N LEU A 420 -6.79 18.38 16.45
CA LEU A 420 -5.63 19.17 16.01
C LEU A 420 -5.98 20.27 14.99
N ASN A 421 -7.21 20.26 14.46
CA ASN A 421 -7.72 21.27 13.52
C ASN A 421 -6.78 21.52 12.31
N ILE A 422 -6.18 20.47 11.76
CA ILE A 422 -5.24 20.58 10.63
C ILE A 422 -5.99 20.99 9.36
N PRO A 423 -5.64 22.13 8.74
CA PRO A 423 -6.30 22.58 7.52
C PRO A 423 -6.14 21.61 6.34
N GLY A 424 -7.20 21.43 5.55
CA GLY A 424 -7.15 20.71 4.28
C GLY A 424 -7.11 19.20 4.35
N ILE A 425 -7.21 18.57 5.54
CA ILE A 425 -7.25 17.12 5.66
C ILE A 425 -8.64 16.52 5.48
N SER A 426 -9.70 17.30 5.71
CA SER A 426 -11.09 16.82 5.63
C SER A 426 -11.44 16.22 4.26
N ASN A 427 -10.79 16.66 3.19
CA ASN A 427 -10.99 16.16 1.83
C ASN A 427 -10.04 15.01 1.46
N LEU A 428 -9.11 14.66 2.34
CA LEU A 428 -8.24 13.50 2.15
C LEU A 428 -8.98 12.23 2.57
N ALA A 429 -8.76 11.16 1.82
CA ALA A 429 -9.16 9.82 2.25
C ALA A 429 -8.04 9.21 3.12
N ALA A 430 -7.64 9.91 4.19
CA ALA A 430 -6.59 9.47 5.07
C ALA A 430 -7.06 8.25 5.87
N GLU A 431 -6.36 7.13 5.72
CA GLU A 431 -6.70 5.85 6.36
C GLU A 431 -5.57 5.29 7.20
N ALA A 432 -4.32 5.74 7.00
CA ALA A 432 -3.22 5.35 7.85
C ALA A 432 -2.23 6.51 8.05
N ALA A 433 -1.39 6.39 9.07
CA ALA A 433 -0.35 7.37 9.36
C ALA A 433 0.97 6.72 9.79
N VAL A 434 2.07 7.40 9.46
CA VAL A 434 3.39 7.07 10.01
C VAL A 434 4.06 8.34 10.53
N GLU A 435 4.62 8.28 11.74
CA GLU A 435 5.39 9.39 12.30
C GLU A 435 6.72 9.54 11.57
N LEU A 436 7.17 10.78 11.33
CA LEU A 436 8.47 11.05 10.78
C LEU A 436 9.50 11.25 11.90
N LEU A 437 10.49 10.36 11.89
CA LEU A 437 11.60 10.42 12.81
C LEU A 437 12.88 10.81 12.07
N GLU A 438 13.72 11.63 12.67
CA GLU A 438 15.06 11.93 12.24
C GLU A 438 16.04 11.53 13.33
N ASP A 439 16.94 10.61 13.01
CA ASP A 439 17.87 9.99 13.95
C ASP A 439 17.19 9.45 15.24
N GLY A 440 15.98 8.88 15.06
CA GLY A 440 15.17 8.36 16.16
C GLY A 440 14.38 9.39 16.96
N ASN A 441 14.46 10.67 16.60
CA ASN A 441 13.74 11.75 17.27
C ASN A 441 12.50 12.19 16.47
N PRO A 442 11.36 12.52 17.12
CA PRO A 442 10.18 13.00 16.45
C PRO A 442 10.43 14.37 15.82
N THR A 443 9.99 14.53 14.57
CA THR A 443 10.13 15.80 13.82
C THR A 443 8.91 16.71 13.97
N GLY A 444 7.88 16.29 14.68
CA GLY A 444 6.57 16.94 14.69
C GLY A 444 5.81 16.82 13.37
N LYS A 445 6.25 15.89 12.50
CA LYS A 445 5.62 15.64 11.21
C LYS A 445 5.07 14.22 11.13
N ILE A 446 3.94 14.11 10.45
CA ILE A 446 3.25 12.84 10.17
C ILE A 446 3.09 12.72 8.65
N GLN A 447 3.32 11.52 8.13
CA GLN A 447 2.95 11.17 6.77
C GLN A 447 1.62 10.44 6.80
N LEU A 448 0.58 11.09 6.26
CA LEU A 448 -0.74 10.51 6.06
C LEU A 448 -0.74 9.67 4.78
N ILE A 449 -1.35 8.51 4.84
CA ILE A 449 -1.54 7.60 3.72
C ILE A 449 -3.02 7.67 3.32
N CYS A 450 -3.28 7.80 2.02
CA CYS A 450 -4.65 7.95 1.51
C CYS A 450 -5.10 6.69 0.78
N ASP A 451 -6.33 6.23 1.06
CA ASP A 451 -7.05 5.36 0.14
C ASP A 451 -7.53 6.18 -1.06
N ASP A 452 -6.92 5.97 -2.20
CA ASP A 452 -7.29 6.61 -3.45
C ASP A 452 -7.97 5.65 -4.43
N GLY A 453 -8.41 4.47 -4.00
CA GLY A 453 -9.04 3.45 -4.84
C GLY A 453 -10.23 3.94 -5.65
N SER A 454 -10.99 4.90 -5.13
CA SER A 454 -12.08 5.55 -5.84
C SER A 454 -11.67 6.77 -6.69
N THR A 455 -10.39 7.15 -6.69
CA THR A 455 -9.91 8.34 -7.40
C THR A 455 -9.74 8.03 -8.89
N GLU A 456 -10.20 8.93 -9.74
CA GLU A 456 -9.88 8.94 -11.17
C GLU A 456 -8.59 9.73 -11.38
N TRP A 457 -7.57 9.07 -11.93
CA TRP A 457 -6.24 9.67 -12.13
C TRP A 457 -5.99 10.13 -13.57
N TYR A 458 -6.60 9.48 -14.57
CA TYR A 458 -6.17 9.59 -15.96
C TYR A 458 -7.22 10.20 -16.90
N ASN A 459 -8.28 10.80 -16.39
CA ASN A 459 -9.42 11.36 -17.15
C ASN A 459 -10.06 10.34 -18.10
N ASP A 460 -10.16 9.09 -17.65
CA ASP A 460 -10.70 7.96 -18.43
C ASP A 460 -12.03 7.42 -17.87
N GLY A 461 -12.58 8.07 -16.84
CA GLY A 461 -13.81 7.66 -16.16
C GLY A 461 -13.65 6.45 -15.24
N ASN A 462 -12.41 5.95 -15.04
CA ASN A 462 -12.17 4.76 -14.25
C ASN A 462 -11.64 5.11 -12.85
N ALA A 463 -12.22 4.50 -11.83
CA ALA A 463 -11.64 4.48 -10.49
C ALA A 463 -10.32 3.67 -10.52
N THR A 464 -9.29 4.17 -9.82
CA THR A 464 -7.95 3.59 -9.93
C THR A 464 -7.88 2.12 -9.48
N LYS A 465 -8.73 1.68 -8.55
CA LYS A 465 -8.80 0.28 -8.13
C LYS A 465 -9.17 -0.69 -9.24
N ASN A 466 -9.84 -0.23 -10.30
CA ASN A 466 -10.25 -1.02 -11.46
C ASN A 466 -9.17 -1.07 -12.56
N LEU A 467 -8.07 -0.34 -12.39
CA LEU A 467 -6.99 -0.29 -13.37
C LEU A 467 -6.04 -1.49 -13.25
N ASP A 468 -5.23 -1.67 -14.29
CA ASP A 468 -4.07 -2.55 -14.21
C ASP A 468 -3.16 -2.11 -13.04
N PRO A 469 -2.66 -3.04 -12.21
CA PRO A 469 -1.82 -2.71 -11.04
C PRO A 469 -0.65 -1.77 -11.36
N ARG A 470 -0.11 -1.81 -12.59
CA ARG A 470 0.99 -0.94 -13.05
C ARG A 470 0.58 0.53 -13.18
N PHE A 471 -0.72 0.83 -13.21
CA PHE A 471 -1.29 2.19 -13.25
C PHE A 471 -2.05 2.56 -11.98
N LYS A 472 -2.29 1.60 -11.07
CA LYS A 472 -2.86 1.91 -9.75
C LYS A 472 -1.92 2.83 -8.98
N LYS A 473 -2.49 3.77 -8.22
CA LYS A 473 -1.69 4.64 -7.37
C LYS A 473 -2.51 5.21 -6.21
N PHE A 474 -1.82 5.44 -5.10
CA PHE A 474 -2.31 6.19 -3.96
C PHE A 474 -1.35 7.31 -3.60
N ARG A 475 -1.82 8.25 -2.77
CA ARG A 475 -1.01 9.36 -2.27
C ARG A 475 -0.60 9.15 -0.83
N SER A 476 0.57 9.69 -0.51
CA SER A 476 0.90 10.04 0.86
C SER A 476 1.23 11.53 0.97
N LYS A 477 0.85 12.16 2.09
CA LYS A 477 1.07 13.59 2.33
C LYS A 477 1.72 13.82 3.67
N VAL A 478 2.81 14.57 3.67
CA VAL A 478 3.46 15.00 4.91
C VAL A 478 2.76 16.24 5.45
N ILE A 479 2.39 16.21 6.71
CA ILE A 479 1.80 17.32 7.45
C ILE A 479 2.61 17.59 8.73
N THR A 480 2.53 18.81 9.25
CA THR A 480 3.08 19.14 10.57
C THR A 480 1.95 19.08 11.60
N ILE A 481 2.19 18.37 12.70
CA ILE A 481 1.34 18.41 13.89
C ILE A 481 2.05 19.32 14.89
N THR A 482 1.49 20.50 15.14
CA THR A 482 1.94 21.38 16.24
C THR A 482 1.38 20.84 17.56
N ASN A 483 2.22 20.84 18.60
CA ASN A 483 1.80 20.52 19.97
C ASN A 483 0.84 21.57 20.53
#